data_7d591c6d2e75ebb67132ac3d9cc7dc13
#
_entry.id   7d591c6d2e75ebb67132ac3d9cc7dc13
#
_cell.length_a   1.000
_cell.length_b   1.000
_cell.length_c   1.000
_cell.angle_alpha   90.00
_cell.angle_beta   90.00
_cell.angle_gamma   90.00
#
_symmetry.space_group_name_H-M   'P 1'
#
loop_
_entity.id
_entity.type
_entity.pdbx_description
1 polymer ?
#
loop_
_entity_poly.entity_id
_entity_poly.type
_entity_poly.pdbx_seq_one_letter_code
_entity_poly.pdbx_strand_id
1 'polypeptide(L)'
;VMGHVDHGKTTLLDFIRKTKVVEGEAGGITQHIGAYEVETSKGKLTFIDTPGHAAFSSMRARGANTTDIVVLVVAANDGIKPQTEEAINHAKAAGVSIVVAINKIDIDGADAEKVKGDLAAKDLTPDDWGGNTQMVPVSALKGDGVDDLLERIALEAEILELKAHYDGAAQGVVIESELDKFRGAVSTFLIQNGTLKVGDLVVSGNAMGKIKSIVNSDGDKIKQAGPSAAIEVLGLNSVPTCLLYTSPSPRDNK
;
A
#
# COMPACT_ATOMS: atom_id res chain seq x y z
N VAL A 1 1.72 -0.77 -3.74
CA VAL A 1 2.56 -1.40 -4.79
C VAL A 1 1.69 -1.67 -6.01
N MET A 2 2.14 -1.26 -7.19
CA MET A 2 1.39 -1.34 -8.44
C MET A 2 2.25 -1.90 -9.58
N GLY A 3 1.63 -2.35 -10.66
CA GLY A 3 2.31 -2.87 -11.85
C GLY A 3 1.54 -4.01 -12.49
N HIS A 4 2.05 -4.51 -13.60
CA HIS A 4 1.44 -5.59 -14.37
C HIS A 4 1.37 -6.91 -13.59
N VAL A 5 0.45 -7.81 -13.99
CA VAL A 5 0.44 -9.21 -13.55
C VAL A 5 1.78 -9.85 -13.91
N ASP A 6 2.26 -10.78 -13.12
CA ASP A 6 3.52 -11.51 -13.31
C ASP A 6 4.82 -10.67 -13.28
N HIS A 7 4.76 -9.37 -13.00
CA HIS A 7 5.97 -8.57 -12.78
C HIS A 7 6.62 -8.80 -11.40
N GLY A 8 6.02 -9.66 -10.56
CA GLY A 8 6.57 -10.08 -9.28
C GLY A 8 6.28 -9.15 -8.11
N LYS A 9 5.15 -8.43 -8.13
CA LYS A 9 4.70 -7.58 -7.00
C LYS A 9 4.59 -8.36 -5.71
N THR A 10 3.79 -9.44 -5.72
CA THR A 10 3.56 -10.27 -4.53
C THR A 10 4.85 -10.95 -4.06
N THR A 11 5.71 -11.40 -5.00
CA THR A 11 7.04 -11.96 -4.66
C THR A 11 7.92 -10.92 -3.97
N LEU A 12 7.93 -9.67 -4.46
CA LEU A 12 8.68 -8.58 -3.84
C LEU A 12 8.17 -8.30 -2.42
N LEU A 13 6.85 -8.25 -2.26
CA LEU A 13 6.22 -8.01 -0.98
C LEU A 13 6.42 -9.17 0.00
N ASP A 14 6.38 -10.41 -0.46
CA ASP A 14 6.69 -11.59 0.36
C ASP A 14 8.14 -11.56 0.86
N PHE A 15 9.07 -11.16 -0.01
CA PHE A 15 10.46 -11.00 0.41
C PHE A 15 10.60 -9.93 1.49
N ILE A 16 9.98 -8.76 1.28
CA ILE A 16 10.00 -7.65 2.25
C ILE A 16 9.37 -8.07 3.59
N ARG A 17 8.26 -8.81 3.57
CA ARG A 17 7.57 -9.32 4.77
C ARG A 17 8.26 -10.52 5.41
N LYS A 18 9.18 -11.17 4.73
CA LYS A 18 9.74 -12.49 5.10
C LYS A 18 8.65 -13.56 5.23
N THR A 19 7.68 -13.53 4.35
CA THR A 19 6.52 -14.44 4.29
C THR A 19 6.44 -15.14 2.93
N LYS A 20 5.47 -16.04 2.78
CA LYS A 20 5.22 -16.81 1.55
C LYS A 20 3.74 -16.81 1.19
N VAL A 21 3.16 -15.63 1.04
CA VAL A 21 1.74 -15.45 0.73
C VAL A 21 1.40 -15.96 -0.67
N VAL A 22 2.32 -15.81 -1.64
CA VAL A 22 2.17 -16.33 -3.01
C VAL A 22 1.79 -17.83 -3.03
N GLU A 23 2.34 -18.62 -2.11
CA GLU A 23 2.05 -20.07 -2.05
C GLU A 23 0.61 -20.38 -1.57
N GLY A 24 -0.05 -19.42 -0.90
CA GLY A 24 -1.39 -19.59 -0.32
C GLY A 24 -2.54 -18.98 -1.14
N GLU A 25 -2.24 -18.07 -2.07
CA GLU A 25 -3.27 -17.41 -2.89
C GLU A 25 -3.76 -18.30 -4.04
N ALA A 26 -5.08 -18.36 -4.24
CA ALA A 26 -5.69 -19.11 -5.33
C ALA A 26 -5.22 -18.56 -6.70
N GLY A 27 -4.44 -19.36 -7.43
CA GLY A 27 -3.87 -18.96 -8.72
C GLY A 27 -2.59 -18.13 -8.61
N GLY A 28 -2.02 -17.93 -7.41
CA GLY A 28 -0.77 -17.17 -7.21
C GLY A 28 -0.88 -15.69 -7.54
N ILE A 29 -2.08 -15.11 -7.51
CA ILE A 29 -2.34 -13.70 -7.82
C ILE A 29 -3.10 -13.02 -6.67
N THR A 30 -2.70 -11.80 -6.34
CA THR A 30 -3.40 -10.96 -5.36
C THR A 30 -4.77 -10.56 -5.89
N GLN A 31 -5.83 -10.90 -5.16
CA GLN A 31 -7.23 -10.61 -5.53
C GLN A 31 -7.88 -9.59 -4.58
N HIS A 32 -7.34 -9.40 -3.40
CA HIS A 32 -7.79 -8.46 -2.37
C HIS A 32 -6.73 -7.37 -2.16
N ILE A 33 -7.14 -6.23 -1.61
CA ILE A 33 -6.17 -5.21 -1.21
C ILE A 33 -5.59 -5.62 0.14
N GLY A 34 -4.33 -6.05 0.15
CA GLY A 34 -3.58 -6.33 1.38
C GLY A 34 -2.91 -5.06 1.90
N ALA A 35 -2.93 -4.86 3.22
CA ALA A 35 -2.16 -3.78 3.85
C ALA A 35 -1.41 -4.33 5.06
N TYR A 36 -0.13 -4.00 5.19
CA TYR A 36 0.74 -4.50 6.25
C TYR A 36 1.90 -3.56 6.55
N GLU A 37 2.38 -3.61 7.78
CA GLU A 37 3.51 -2.83 8.25
C GLU A 37 4.82 -3.60 8.10
N VAL A 38 5.88 -2.89 7.74
CA VAL A 38 7.25 -3.40 7.69
C VAL A 38 8.17 -2.48 8.48
N GLU A 39 8.95 -3.04 9.34
CA GLU A 39 10.00 -2.33 10.08
C GLU A 39 11.26 -2.25 9.21
N THR A 40 11.76 -1.03 8.99
CA THR A 40 13.00 -0.77 8.24
C THR A 40 14.01 -0.06 9.13
N SER A 41 15.26 0.03 8.69
CA SER A 41 16.32 0.78 9.38
C SER A 41 15.99 2.28 9.56
N LYS A 42 15.08 2.82 8.74
CA LYS A 42 14.66 4.23 8.72
C LYS A 42 13.31 4.47 9.39
N GLY A 43 12.62 3.42 9.85
CA GLY A 43 11.31 3.52 10.47
C GLY A 43 10.31 2.52 9.89
N LYS A 44 9.04 2.69 10.25
CA LYS A 44 7.95 1.82 9.78
C LYS A 44 7.41 2.31 8.45
N LEU A 45 7.22 1.40 7.51
CA LEU A 45 6.54 1.61 6.24
C LEU A 45 5.30 0.72 6.19
N THR A 46 4.19 1.27 5.72
CA THR A 46 2.98 0.50 5.46
C THR A 46 2.82 0.29 3.97
N PHE A 47 2.85 -0.95 3.55
CA PHE A 47 2.63 -1.33 2.16
C PHE A 47 1.17 -1.69 1.92
N ILE A 48 0.64 -1.19 0.81
CA ILE A 48 -0.66 -1.60 0.28
C ILE A 48 -0.41 -2.36 -1.02
N ASP A 49 -0.77 -3.65 -1.02
CA ASP A 49 -0.74 -4.47 -2.22
C ASP A 49 -2.03 -4.30 -3.00
N THR A 50 -1.92 -4.09 -4.30
CA THR A 50 -3.07 -3.95 -5.20
C THR A 50 -3.04 -5.00 -6.30
N PRO A 51 -4.21 -5.60 -6.63
CA PRO A 51 -4.28 -6.57 -7.72
C PRO A 51 -3.78 -5.99 -9.05
N GLY A 52 -2.93 -6.75 -9.76
CA GLY A 52 -2.36 -6.34 -11.05
C GLY A 52 -3.32 -6.51 -12.24
N HIS A 53 -4.40 -7.28 -12.10
CA HIS A 53 -5.30 -7.61 -13.21
C HIS A 53 -6.14 -6.42 -13.66
N ALA A 54 -6.40 -6.30 -14.98
CA ALA A 54 -7.16 -5.19 -15.56
C ALA A 54 -8.55 -4.99 -14.91
N ALA A 55 -9.22 -6.06 -14.50
CA ALA A 55 -10.53 -6.01 -13.84
C ALA A 55 -10.55 -5.17 -12.54
N PHE A 56 -9.39 -4.92 -11.91
CA PHE A 56 -9.28 -4.24 -10.62
C PHE A 56 -8.73 -2.79 -10.71
N SER A 57 -9.01 -2.10 -11.82
CA SER A 57 -8.57 -0.71 -12.04
C SER A 57 -9.02 0.25 -10.93
N SER A 58 -10.26 0.13 -10.46
CA SER A 58 -10.79 0.94 -9.37
C SER A 58 -10.06 0.72 -8.03
N MET A 59 -9.54 -0.49 -7.79
CA MET A 59 -8.73 -0.78 -6.59
C MET A 59 -7.35 -0.12 -6.67
N ARG A 60 -6.72 -0.09 -7.86
CA ARG A 60 -5.46 0.63 -8.08
C ARG A 60 -5.63 2.15 -7.94
N ALA A 61 -6.70 2.71 -8.52
CA ALA A 61 -7.01 4.14 -8.34
C ALA A 61 -7.23 4.50 -6.86
N ARG A 62 -7.95 3.65 -6.11
CA ARG A 62 -8.13 3.81 -4.67
C ARG A 62 -6.80 3.72 -3.93
N GLY A 63 -5.98 2.70 -4.23
CA GLY A 63 -4.65 2.55 -3.66
C GLY A 63 -3.81 3.81 -3.85
N ALA A 64 -3.73 4.36 -5.08
CA ALA A 64 -2.99 5.59 -5.36
C ALA A 64 -3.50 6.79 -4.54
N ASN A 65 -4.81 6.96 -4.43
CA ASN A 65 -5.40 8.09 -3.68
C ASN A 65 -5.23 7.99 -2.15
N THR A 66 -4.81 6.85 -1.64
CA THR A 66 -4.71 6.60 -0.19
C THR A 66 -3.26 6.50 0.30
N THR A 67 -2.31 6.50 -0.61
CA THR A 67 -0.88 6.35 -0.32
C THR A 67 -0.09 7.60 -0.62
N ASP A 68 1.08 7.75 -0.01
CA ASP A 68 1.99 8.88 -0.19
C ASP A 68 2.96 8.61 -1.35
N ILE A 69 3.32 7.34 -1.57
CA ILE A 69 4.27 6.89 -2.59
C ILE A 69 3.73 5.66 -3.30
N VAL A 70 3.85 5.60 -4.62
CA VAL A 70 3.56 4.42 -5.43
C VAL A 70 4.86 3.71 -5.78
N VAL A 71 5.01 2.45 -5.37
CA VAL A 71 6.06 1.58 -5.86
C VAL A 71 5.57 0.88 -7.12
N LEU A 72 6.12 1.28 -8.27
CA LEU A 72 5.78 0.71 -9.58
C LEU A 72 6.74 -0.43 -9.90
N VAL A 73 6.23 -1.66 -9.99
CA VAL A 73 7.04 -2.84 -10.29
C VAL A 73 6.97 -3.15 -11.78
N VAL A 74 8.13 -3.16 -12.45
CA VAL A 74 8.28 -3.45 -13.88
C VAL A 74 9.31 -4.56 -14.06
N ALA A 75 8.97 -5.63 -14.76
CA ALA A 75 9.92 -6.70 -15.01
C ALA A 75 10.93 -6.32 -16.12
N ALA A 76 12.23 -6.49 -15.85
CA ALA A 76 13.32 -6.11 -16.76
C ALA A 76 13.33 -6.88 -18.08
N ASN A 77 12.76 -8.09 -18.09
CA ASN A 77 12.67 -8.93 -19.30
C ASN A 77 11.40 -8.72 -20.12
N ASP A 78 10.39 -8.00 -19.57
CA ASP A 78 9.05 -7.86 -20.17
C ASP A 78 8.69 -6.38 -20.48
N GLY A 79 9.29 -5.43 -19.79
CA GLY A 79 9.11 -4.00 -20.01
C GLY A 79 7.74 -3.44 -19.61
N ILE A 80 7.36 -2.33 -20.22
CA ILE A 80 6.09 -1.65 -19.94
C ILE A 80 4.93 -2.39 -20.59
N LYS A 81 3.87 -2.63 -19.81
CA LYS A 81 2.62 -3.27 -20.24
C LYS A 81 1.43 -2.31 -20.05
N PRO A 82 0.26 -2.60 -20.65
CA PRO A 82 -0.90 -1.71 -20.49
C PRO A 82 -1.28 -1.41 -19.03
N GLN A 83 -1.20 -2.40 -18.12
CA GLN A 83 -1.47 -2.18 -16.69
C GLN A 83 -0.36 -1.36 -16.01
N THR A 84 0.87 -1.38 -16.53
CA THR A 84 1.95 -0.50 -16.06
C THR A 84 1.63 0.96 -16.41
N GLU A 85 1.20 1.22 -17.65
CA GLU A 85 0.78 2.56 -18.10
C GLU A 85 -0.43 3.05 -17.29
N GLU A 86 -1.40 2.18 -17.06
CA GLU A 86 -2.56 2.49 -16.21
C GLU A 86 -2.14 2.87 -14.78
N ALA A 87 -1.22 2.12 -14.17
CA ALA A 87 -0.70 2.40 -12.84
C ALA A 87 0.02 3.76 -12.79
N ILE A 88 0.82 4.09 -13.80
CA ILE A 88 1.46 5.41 -13.95
C ILE A 88 0.40 6.52 -14.02
N ASN A 89 -0.64 6.34 -14.82
CA ASN A 89 -1.71 7.32 -14.96
C ASN A 89 -2.49 7.52 -13.64
N HIS A 90 -2.77 6.45 -12.90
CA HIS A 90 -3.41 6.56 -11.59
C HIS A 90 -2.53 7.30 -10.57
N ALA A 91 -1.24 7.01 -10.52
CA ALA A 91 -0.30 7.70 -9.63
C ALA A 91 -0.18 9.19 -9.99
N LYS A 92 -0.03 9.52 -11.29
CA LYS A 92 0.00 10.92 -11.78
C LYS A 92 -1.30 11.65 -11.48
N ALA A 93 -2.46 11.02 -11.70
CA ALA A 93 -3.77 11.62 -11.41
C ALA A 93 -3.98 11.87 -9.91
N ALA A 94 -3.44 11.01 -9.05
CA ALA A 94 -3.47 11.18 -7.60
C ALA A 94 -2.41 12.19 -7.10
N GLY A 95 -1.46 12.59 -7.94
CA GLY A 95 -0.38 13.51 -7.56
C GLY A 95 0.63 12.91 -6.59
N VAL A 96 0.77 11.57 -6.55
CA VAL A 96 1.68 10.87 -5.65
C VAL A 96 3.01 10.55 -6.32
N SER A 97 4.08 10.57 -5.54
CA SER A 97 5.43 10.23 -6.01
C SER A 97 5.51 8.76 -6.45
N ILE A 98 6.33 8.51 -7.49
CA ILE A 98 6.55 7.18 -8.04
C ILE A 98 8.01 6.79 -7.81
N VAL A 99 8.23 5.65 -7.15
CA VAL A 99 9.51 4.93 -7.08
C VAL A 99 9.39 3.66 -7.92
N VAL A 100 10.33 3.39 -8.79
CA VAL A 100 10.28 2.24 -9.70
C VAL A 100 11.18 1.12 -9.21
N ALA A 101 10.61 -0.07 -9.06
CA ALA A 101 11.35 -1.31 -8.87
C ALA A 101 11.45 -2.05 -10.22
N ILE A 102 12.62 -2.06 -10.84
CA ILE A 102 12.88 -2.82 -12.07
C ILE A 102 13.24 -4.25 -11.65
N ASN A 103 12.24 -5.12 -11.64
CA ASN A 103 12.33 -6.47 -11.08
C ASN A 103 12.81 -7.50 -12.10
N LYS A 104 13.18 -8.68 -11.60
CA LYS A 104 13.62 -9.83 -12.37
C LYS A 104 14.95 -9.60 -13.11
N ILE A 105 15.87 -8.84 -12.52
CA ILE A 105 17.21 -8.62 -13.10
C ILE A 105 18.07 -9.89 -13.15
N ASP A 106 17.66 -10.93 -12.47
CA ASP A 106 18.30 -12.24 -12.41
C ASP A 106 17.95 -13.18 -13.57
N ILE A 107 17.02 -12.78 -14.45
CA ILE A 107 16.55 -13.59 -15.58
C ILE A 107 17.36 -13.26 -16.84
N ASP A 108 17.67 -14.27 -17.65
CA ASP A 108 18.33 -14.09 -18.93
C ASP A 108 17.49 -13.18 -19.85
N GLY A 109 18.17 -12.20 -20.47
CA GLY A 109 17.51 -11.20 -21.31
C GLY A 109 16.90 -10.02 -20.55
N ALA A 110 17.15 -9.92 -19.24
CA ALA A 110 16.77 -8.74 -18.45
C ALA A 110 17.60 -7.52 -18.91
N ASP A 111 16.91 -6.42 -19.22
CA ASP A 111 17.52 -5.15 -19.65
C ASP A 111 16.90 -3.98 -18.88
N ALA A 112 17.53 -3.62 -17.78
CA ALA A 112 17.08 -2.53 -16.91
C ALA A 112 17.22 -1.16 -17.60
N GLU A 113 18.26 -0.96 -18.42
CA GLU A 113 18.47 0.32 -19.13
C GLU A 113 17.40 0.56 -20.19
N LYS A 114 16.99 -0.48 -20.90
CA LYS A 114 15.86 -0.40 -21.82
C LYS A 114 14.57 0.01 -21.09
N VAL A 115 14.28 -0.59 -19.92
CA VAL A 115 13.10 -0.24 -19.13
C VAL A 115 13.15 1.21 -18.66
N LYS A 116 14.33 1.71 -18.24
CA LYS A 116 14.53 3.13 -17.90
C LYS A 116 14.20 4.04 -19.09
N GLY A 117 14.66 3.69 -20.30
CA GLY A 117 14.38 4.43 -21.52
C GLY A 117 12.89 4.45 -21.86
N ASP A 118 12.21 3.31 -21.74
CA ASP A 118 10.78 3.20 -22.00
C ASP A 118 9.96 4.03 -20.96
N LEU A 119 10.39 4.05 -19.70
CA LEU A 119 9.76 4.86 -18.64
C LEU A 119 10.02 6.35 -18.83
N ALA A 120 11.22 6.75 -19.27
CA ALA A 120 11.52 8.14 -19.60
C ALA A 120 10.62 8.68 -20.72
N ALA A 121 10.27 7.85 -21.71
CA ALA A 121 9.29 8.18 -22.74
C ALA A 121 7.85 8.36 -22.23
N LYS A 122 7.58 7.97 -20.96
CA LYS A 122 6.31 8.17 -20.24
C LYS A 122 6.41 9.27 -19.17
N ASP A 123 7.35 10.19 -19.30
CA ASP A 123 7.63 11.29 -18.35
C ASP A 123 8.06 10.82 -16.94
N LEU A 124 8.67 9.66 -16.85
CA LEU A 124 9.34 9.15 -15.66
C LEU A 124 10.84 9.07 -15.95
N THR A 125 11.52 10.22 -15.87
CA THR A 125 12.96 10.28 -16.14
C THR A 125 13.74 9.83 -14.91
N PRO A 126 14.68 8.85 -15.06
CA PRO A 126 15.50 8.39 -13.95
C PRO A 126 16.32 9.51 -13.29
N ASP A 127 16.57 9.39 -11.98
CA ASP A 127 17.40 10.33 -11.23
C ASP A 127 18.86 10.36 -11.73
N ASP A 128 19.41 9.23 -12.12
CA ASP A 128 20.75 9.09 -12.71
C ASP A 128 20.87 9.74 -14.11
N TRP A 129 19.76 10.03 -14.79
CA TRP A 129 19.73 10.79 -16.05
C TRP A 129 19.33 12.27 -15.84
N GLY A 130 19.33 12.74 -14.59
CA GLY A 130 18.97 14.11 -14.24
C GLY A 130 17.46 14.35 -14.09
N GLY A 131 16.67 13.29 -14.01
CA GLY A 131 15.25 13.35 -13.65
C GLY A 131 15.04 13.35 -12.15
N ASN A 132 13.80 13.06 -11.76
CA ASN A 132 13.37 13.02 -10.35
C ASN A 132 12.71 11.69 -9.96
N THR A 133 12.73 10.69 -10.84
CA THR A 133 12.13 9.38 -10.54
C THR A 133 13.22 8.41 -10.11
N GLN A 134 13.11 7.90 -8.90
CA GLN A 134 14.04 6.91 -8.39
C GLN A 134 13.72 5.55 -9.00
N MET A 135 14.74 4.89 -9.59
CA MET A 135 14.60 3.59 -10.25
C MET A 135 15.66 2.63 -9.70
N VAL A 136 15.20 1.53 -9.11
CA VAL A 136 16.06 0.54 -8.46
C VAL A 136 15.94 -0.81 -9.16
N PRO A 137 17.04 -1.35 -9.72
CA PRO A 137 17.08 -2.72 -10.22
C PRO A 137 17.02 -3.70 -9.04
N VAL A 138 16.09 -4.68 -9.09
CA VAL A 138 15.88 -5.65 -8.02
C VAL A 138 15.67 -7.07 -8.54
N SER A 139 16.02 -8.05 -7.74
CA SER A 139 15.51 -9.41 -7.87
C SER A 139 14.68 -9.77 -6.64
N ALA A 140 13.38 -9.72 -6.77
CA ALA A 140 12.46 -10.08 -5.68
C ALA A 140 12.65 -11.55 -5.23
N LEU A 141 13.09 -12.42 -6.13
CA LEU A 141 13.33 -13.83 -5.85
C LEU A 141 14.59 -14.05 -5.02
N LYS A 142 15.69 -13.33 -5.36
CA LYS A 142 17.00 -13.46 -4.70
C LYS A 142 17.19 -12.47 -3.55
N GLY A 143 16.43 -11.38 -3.55
CA GLY A 143 16.56 -10.28 -2.59
C GLY A 143 17.55 -9.20 -3.01
N ASP A 144 18.20 -9.35 -4.17
CA ASP A 144 19.17 -8.37 -4.64
C ASP A 144 18.49 -7.01 -4.88
N GLY A 145 19.09 -5.93 -4.36
CA GLY A 145 18.60 -4.56 -4.52
C GLY A 145 17.33 -4.20 -3.70
N VAL A 146 16.76 -5.14 -2.93
CA VAL A 146 15.53 -4.85 -2.16
C VAL A 146 15.80 -3.89 -1.01
N ASP A 147 16.94 -4.00 -0.33
CA ASP A 147 17.32 -3.07 0.72
C ASP A 147 17.53 -1.65 0.16
N ASP A 148 18.16 -1.52 -1.01
CA ASP A 148 18.33 -0.24 -1.72
C ASP A 148 16.96 0.36 -2.10
N LEU A 149 16.00 -0.47 -2.54
CA LEU A 149 14.63 -0.04 -2.81
C LEU A 149 13.96 0.53 -1.55
N LEU A 150 14.08 -0.13 -0.42
CA LEU A 150 13.53 0.34 0.86
C LEU A 150 14.18 1.65 1.31
N GLU A 151 15.49 1.80 1.13
CA GLU A 151 16.20 3.05 1.41
C GLU A 151 15.73 4.20 0.51
N ARG A 152 15.51 3.94 -0.80
CA ARG A 152 14.99 4.95 -1.73
C ARG A 152 13.54 5.35 -1.41
N ILE A 153 12.69 4.42 -1.00
CA ILE A 153 11.33 4.73 -0.53
C ILE A 153 11.38 5.61 0.72
N ALA A 154 12.24 5.28 1.67
CA ALA A 154 12.40 6.07 2.89
C ALA A 154 12.95 7.48 2.59
N LEU A 155 13.92 7.61 1.68
CA LEU A 155 14.44 8.91 1.22
C LEU A 155 13.35 9.75 0.57
N GLU A 156 12.52 9.14 -0.29
CA GLU A 156 11.38 9.83 -0.91
C GLU A 156 10.37 10.33 0.13
N ALA A 157 10.09 9.52 1.16
CA ALA A 157 9.24 9.90 2.27
C ALA A 157 9.82 11.09 3.08
N GLU A 158 11.15 11.15 3.25
CA GLU A 158 11.83 12.28 3.88
C GLU A 158 11.71 13.57 3.03
N ILE A 159 11.90 13.45 1.70
CA ILE A 159 11.76 14.58 0.76
C ILE A 159 10.34 15.15 0.77
N LEU A 160 9.33 14.28 0.86
CA LEU A 160 7.92 14.66 0.94
C LEU A 160 7.54 15.29 2.29
N GLU A 161 8.44 15.27 3.28
CA GLU A 161 8.19 15.79 4.64
C GLU A 161 6.87 15.30 5.25
N LEU A 162 6.58 14.00 5.08
CA LEU A 162 5.34 13.41 5.54
C LEU A 162 5.18 13.57 7.06
N LYS A 163 4.04 14.12 7.48
CA LYS A 163 3.73 14.41 8.89
C LYS A 163 2.33 13.93 9.22
N ALA A 164 2.17 13.35 10.42
CA ALA A 164 0.87 12.98 10.95
C ALA A 164 0.79 13.32 12.44
N HIS A 165 -0.41 13.64 12.90
CA HIS A 165 -0.67 13.89 14.32
C HIS A 165 -1.12 12.59 14.99
N TYR A 166 -0.52 12.27 16.13
CA TYR A 166 -0.93 11.12 16.96
C TYR A 166 -2.09 11.46 17.90
N ASP A 167 -2.18 12.72 18.27
CA ASP A 167 -3.21 13.20 19.19
C ASP A 167 -4.53 13.47 18.45
N GLY A 168 -5.64 13.22 19.14
CA GLY A 168 -6.99 13.51 18.64
C GLY A 168 -7.69 12.29 18.05
N ALA A 169 -8.86 12.56 17.47
CA ALA A 169 -9.72 11.57 16.85
C ALA A 169 -9.05 10.96 15.61
N ALA A 170 -9.14 9.65 15.47
CA ALA A 170 -8.55 8.97 14.33
C ALA A 170 -9.28 9.33 13.03
N GLN A 171 -8.51 9.58 12.00
CA GLN A 171 -8.96 9.75 10.62
C GLN A 171 -8.21 8.77 9.74
N GLY A 172 -8.90 8.20 8.76
CA GLY A 172 -8.27 7.21 7.90
C GLY A 172 -9.18 6.79 6.74
N VAL A 173 -8.77 5.76 6.05
CA VAL A 173 -9.47 5.23 4.88
C VAL A 173 -9.81 3.77 5.11
N VAL A 174 -11.01 3.36 4.67
CA VAL A 174 -11.38 1.95 4.58
C VAL A 174 -10.75 1.37 3.32
N ILE A 175 -9.83 0.44 3.49
CA ILE A 175 -9.17 -0.26 2.38
C ILE A 175 -10.10 -1.33 1.83
N GLU A 176 -10.59 -2.20 2.72
CA GLU A 176 -11.47 -3.30 2.39
C GLU A 176 -12.49 -3.52 3.52
N SER A 177 -13.64 -4.07 3.19
CA SER A 177 -14.63 -4.44 4.20
C SER A 177 -15.55 -5.52 3.68
N GLU A 178 -15.87 -6.44 4.57
CA GLU A 178 -16.71 -7.60 4.28
C GLU A 178 -17.70 -7.90 5.41
N LEU A 179 -18.71 -8.68 5.10
CA LEU A 179 -19.65 -9.19 6.09
C LEU A 179 -19.30 -10.66 6.41
N ASP A 180 -18.58 -10.86 7.51
CA ASP A 180 -18.29 -12.19 8.01
C ASP A 180 -19.52 -12.78 8.72
N LYS A 181 -19.81 -14.06 8.46
CA LYS A 181 -20.99 -14.76 9.02
C LYS A 181 -21.00 -14.85 10.55
N PHE A 182 -19.83 -14.86 11.17
CA PHE A 182 -19.67 -15.04 12.62
C PHE A 182 -19.23 -13.77 13.34
N ARG A 183 -18.40 -12.96 12.69
CA ARG A 183 -17.80 -11.75 13.27
C ARG A 183 -18.57 -10.47 12.95
N GLY A 184 -19.51 -10.54 11.98
CA GLY A 184 -20.25 -9.39 11.50
C GLY A 184 -19.46 -8.54 10.51
N ALA A 185 -19.64 -7.21 10.52
CA ALA A 185 -18.88 -6.31 9.66
C ALA A 185 -17.41 -6.26 10.11
N VAL A 186 -16.53 -6.74 9.24
CA VAL A 186 -15.06 -6.71 9.36
C VAL A 186 -14.54 -5.68 8.38
N SER A 187 -13.66 -4.80 8.82
CA SER A 187 -13.15 -3.74 7.94
C SER A 187 -11.67 -3.50 8.18
N THR A 188 -10.90 -3.36 7.12
CA THR A 188 -9.49 -2.99 7.16
C THR A 188 -9.37 -1.49 6.99
N PHE A 189 -8.79 -0.83 7.99
CA PHE A 189 -8.56 0.61 8.05
C PHE A 189 -7.09 0.93 7.90
N LEU A 190 -6.78 1.97 7.13
CA LEU A 190 -5.50 2.66 7.17
C LEU A 190 -5.70 3.96 7.94
N ILE A 191 -5.06 4.09 9.07
CA ILE A 191 -5.11 5.31 9.87
C ILE A 191 -4.13 6.33 9.28
N GLN A 192 -4.62 7.53 8.99
CA GLN A 192 -3.82 8.63 8.44
C GLN A 192 -3.45 9.68 9.49
N ASN A 193 -4.37 9.97 10.42
CA ASN A 193 -4.16 10.89 11.52
C ASN A 193 -4.87 10.43 12.78
N GLY A 194 -4.42 10.92 13.95
CA GLY A 194 -5.01 10.60 15.24
C GLY A 194 -4.70 9.17 15.70
N THR A 195 -5.33 8.77 16.77
CA THR A 195 -5.19 7.42 17.36
C THR A 195 -6.55 6.79 17.56
N LEU A 196 -6.79 5.63 16.92
CA LEU A 196 -7.98 4.82 17.11
C LEU A 196 -7.80 3.89 18.32
N LYS A 197 -8.78 3.86 19.21
CA LYS A 197 -8.78 3.02 20.40
C LYS A 197 -9.98 2.08 20.42
N VAL A 198 -9.80 0.92 21.04
CA VAL A 198 -10.93 0.04 21.35
C VAL A 198 -11.92 0.82 22.25
N GLY A 199 -13.17 0.84 21.84
CA GLY A 199 -14.22 1.60 22.51
C GLY A 199 -14.60 2.93 21.86
N ASP A 200 -13.82 3.42 20.90
CA ASP A 200 -14.14 4.63 20.14
C ASP A 200 -15.35 4.44 19.24
N LEU A 201 -16.08 5.51 19.03
CA LEU A 201 -17.18 5.56 18.06
C LEU A 201 -16.61 5.97 16.70
N VAL A 202 -16.82 5.11 15.70
CA VAL A 202 -16.39 5.34 14.31
C VAL A 202 -17.61 5.52 13.42
N VAL A 203 -17.50 6.45 12.49
CA VAL A 203 -18.47 6.70 11.42
C VAL A 203 -17.75 6.59 10.08
N SER A 204 -18.29 5.81 9.16
CA SER A 204 -17.77 5.64 7.81
C SER A 204 -18.90 5.52 6.80
N GLY A 205 -19.19 6.63 6.11
CA GLY A 205 -20.35 6.72 5.24
C GLY A 205 -21.65 6.46 6.01
N ASN A 206 -22.38 5.41 5.65
CA ASN A 206 -23.62 5.00 6.32
C ASN A 206 -23.39 4.02 7.48
N ALA A 207 -22.18 3.56 7.68
CA ALA A 207 -21.84 2.64 8.76
C ALA A 207 -21.35 3.42 9.98
N MET A 208 -21.77 2.98 11.16
CA MET A 208 -21.29 3.51 12.43
C MET A 208 -21.18 2.38 13.45
N GLY A 209 -20.35 2.57 14.45
CA GLY A 209 -20.28 1.59 15.54
C GLY A 209 -19.16 1.88 16.52
N LYS A 210 -19.27 1.23 17.67
CA LYS A 210 -18.24 1.26 18.69
C LYS A 210 -17.23 0.15 18.42
N ILE A 211 -15.96 0.50 18.30
CA ILE A 211 -14.89 -0.47 18.03
C ILE A 211 -14.79 -1.47 19.18
N LYS A 212 -14.98 -2.74 18.86
CA LYS A 212 -14.93 -3.86 19.81
C LYS A 212 -13.56 -4.53 19.87
N SER A 213 -12.88 -4.58 18.72
CA SER A 213 -11.56 -5.20 18.59
C SER A 213 -10.77 -4.52 17.48
N ILE A 214 -9.47 -4.39 17.69
CA ILE A 214 -8.49 -3.97 16.70
C ILE A 214 -7.46 -5.08 16.60
N VAL A 215 -7.14 -5.48 15.36
CA VAL A 215 -6.13 -6.50 15.07
C VAL A 215 -5.12 -5.88 14.11
N ASN A 216 -3.83 -6.04 14.39
CA ASN A 216 -2.76 -5.56 13.51
C ASN A 216 -2.54 -6.49 12.30
N SER A 217 -1.62 -6.12 11.41
CA SER A 217 -1.26 -6.93 10.23
C SER A 217 -0.68 -8.32 10.57
N ASP A 218 -0.17 -8.49 11.78
CA ASP A 218 0.40 -9.77 12.26
C ASP A 218 -0.65 -10.71 12.88
N GLY A 219 -1.90 -10.23 12.99
CA GLY A 219 -2.99 -10.98 13.60
C GLY A 219 -3.14 -10.80 15.10
N ASP A 220 -2.35 -9.92 15.72
CA ASP A 220 -2.39 -9.66 17.16
C ASP A 220 -3.47 -8.65 17.53
N LYS A 221 -4.17 -8.91 18.63
CA LYS A 221 -5.13 -7.95 19.19
C LYS A 221 -4.40 -6.83 19.90
N ILE A 222 -4.65 -5.61 19.47
CA ILE A 222 -4.08 -4.39 20.04
C ILE A 222 -5.17 -3.50 20.65
N LYS A 223 -4.80 -2.60 21.54
CA LYS A 223 -5.74 -1.68 22.20
C LYS A 223 -5.94 -0.39 21.45
N GLN A 224 -4.93 0.02 20.70
CA GLN A 224 -4.94 1.28 19.93
C GLN A 224 -4.00 1.19 18.72
N ALA A 225 -4.28 2.01 17.72
CA ALA A 225 -3.47 2.16 16.50
C ALA A 225 -3.35 3.64 16.13
N GLY A 226 -2.14 4.06 15.80
CA GLY A 226 -1.82 5.42 15.37
C GLY A 226 -1.72 5.56 13.85
N PRO A 227 -1.22 6.72 13.36
CA PRO A 227 -1.02 6.97 11.94
C PRO A 227 -0.15 5.93 11.25
N SER A 228 -0.42 5.70 9.97
CA SER A 228 0.16 4.70 9.09
C SER A 228 -0.14 3.23 9.47
N ALA A 229 -0.86 2.97 10.57
CA ALA A 229 -1.24 1.60 10.93
C ALA A 229 -2.34 1.06 10.00
N ALA A 230 -2.10 -0.14 9.46
CA ALA A 230 -3.08 -0.93 8.77
C ALA A 230 -3.68 -1.95 9.74
N ILE A 231 -4.97 -1.85 10.02
CA ILE A 231 -5.64 -2.61 11.07
C ILE A 231 -6.98 -3.19 10.62
N GLU A 232 -7.28 -4.40 11.07
CA GLU A 232 -8.63 -4.96 10.99
C GLU A 232 -9.44 -4.53 12.21
N VAL A 233 -10.66 -4.06 11.99
CA VAL A 233 -11.54 -3.63 13.07
C VAL A 233 -12.88 -4.35 13.03
N LEU A 234 -13.43 -4.58 14.22
CA LEU A 234 -14.77 -5.13 14.44
C LEU A 234 -15.60 -4.16 15.29
N GLY A 235 -16.89 -4.06 14.98
CA GLY A 235 -17.82 -3.29 15.81
C GLY A 235 -18.75 -2.37 15.05
N LEU A 236 -18.56 -2.21 13.73
CA LEU A 236 -19.47 -1.47 12.88
C LEU A 236 -20.82 -2.20 12.75
N ASN A 237 -21.90 -1.47 12.58
CA ASN A 237 -23.27 -1.99 12.41
C ASN A 237 -23.52 -2.52 10.99
N SER A 238 -22.73 -2.10 10.02
CA SER A 238 -22.84 -2.51 8.62
C SER A 238 -21.47 -2.38 7.93
N VAL A 239 -21.36 -2.92 6.73
CA VAL A 239 -20.16 -2.78 5.89
C VAL A 239 -20.04 -1.33 5.43
N PRO A 240 -18.96 -0.61 5.76
CA PRO A 240 -18.78 0.78 5.39
C PRO A 240 -18.50 0.94 3.90
N THR A 241 -18.94 2.07 3.36
CA THR A 241 -18.52 2.56 2.06
C THR A 241 -17.33 3.52 2.23
N CYS A 242 -16.25 3.15 1.77
CA CYS A 242 -14.94 3.75 1.41
C CYS A 242 -14.37 5.04 2.05
N LEU A 243 -14.93 5.74 3.00
CA LEU A 243 -14.29 6.89 3.67
C LEU A 243 -14.58 6.86 5.17
N LEU A 244 -13.56 7.10 5.96
CA LEU A 244 -13.62 7.02 7.41
C LEU A 244 -13.44 8.41 8.03
N TYR A 245 -14.44 8.82 8.83
CA TYR A 245 -14.29 9.94 9.74
C TYR A 245 -14.65 9.47 11.15
N THR A 246 -13.77 9.70 12.12
CA THR A 246 -14.16 9.57 13.52
C THR A 246 -14.85 10.86 13.94
N SER A 247 -16.00 10.74 14.59
CA SER A 247 -16.63 11.88 15.27
C SER A 247 -15.93 12.07 16.62
N PRO A 248 -15.51 13.30 16.98
CA PRO A 248 -15.04 13.56 18.34
C PRO A 248 -16.13 13.14 19.33
N SER A 249 -15.74 12.44 20.39
CA SER A 249 -16.67 12.09 21.45
C SER A 249 -17.30 13.36 22.02
N PRO A 250 -18.60 13.36 22.34
CA PRO A 250 -19.23 14.51 23.01
C PRO A 250 -18.59 14.89 24.36
N ARG A 251 -17.65 14.09 24.87
CA ARG A 251 -16.92 14.33 26.11
C ARG A 251 -15.64 15.16 25.92
N ASP A 252 -15.17 15.37 24.70
CA ASP A 252 -13.91 16.09 24.43
C ASP A 252 -14.12 17.61 24.27
N ASN A 253 -15.35 18.09 24.40
CA ASN A 253 -15.75 19.50 24.37
C ASN A 253 -15.98 20.08 25.78
N LYS A 254 -15.11 19.76 26.77
CA LYS A 254 -15.11 20.45 28.06
C LYS A 254 -13.75 20.96 28.41
#